data_de436ddd6c2b116433a82c32d6f7cf01
#
_entry.id   de436ddd6c2b116433a82c32d6f7cf01
#
_cell.length_a   1.000
_cell.length_b   1.000
_cell.length_c   1.000
_cell.angle_alpha   90.00
_cell.angle_beta   90.00
_cell.angle_gamma   90.00
#
_symmetry.space_group_name_H-M   'P 1'
#
loop_
_entity.id
_entity.type
_entity.pdbx_description
1 polymer ?
#
loop_
_entity_poly.entity_id
_entity_poly.type
_entity_poly.pdbx_seq_one_letter_code
_entity_poly.pdbx_strand_id
1 'polypeptide(L)'
;DALAFGVALTGVLLFGLNVGLVAGLFASFAGLIWQTSHPHIAIVGQIGDTGHFRNVARHAVTQFDDLLIIRIDESLFYGNAQSVLQFIEQAIASHSQTKNLVLMLSAVNHIDLTAQDMLINLNQNLAAQAIALHFSEVKGPVMDVIEKTDVIQKLTGKVFLSTQQAVKQLTQ
;
A
#
# COMPACT_ATOMS: atom_id res chain seq x y z
N ASP A 1 -9.90 18.68 8.07
CA ASP A 1 -9.79 20.14 8.30
C ASP A 1 -11.01 20.72 9.00
N ALA A 2 -12.27 20.40 8.54
CA ALA A 2 -13.48 20.91 9.18
C ALA A 2 -13.64 20.50 10.65
N LEU A 3 -13.20 19.31 11.00
CA LEU A 3 -13.23 18.78 12.37
C LEU A 3 -12.26 19.55 13.28
N ALA A 4 -11.03 19.77 12.83
CA ALA A 4 -10.03 20.54 13.59
C ALA A 4 -10.47 22.00 13.78
N PHE A 5 -11.06 22.61 12.74
CA PHE A 5 -11.66 23.93 12.83
C PHE A 5 -12.80 23.99 13.84
N GLY A 6 -13.72 23.01 13.81
CA GLY A 6 -14.83 22.91 14.75
C GLY A 6 -14.35 22.77 16.20
N VAL A 7 -13.33 21.94 16.45
CA VAL A 7 -12.71 21.77 17.78
C VAL A 7 -12.06 23.07 18.24
N ALA A 8 -11.31 23.74 17.38
CA ALA A 8 -10.68 25.02 17.70
C ALA A 8 -11.72 26.10 18.04
N LEU A 9 -12.73 26.28 17.18
CA LEU A 9 -13.79 27.28 17.38
C LEU A 9 -14.55 27.05 18.68
N THR A 10 -15.00 25.80 18.91
CA THR A 10 -15.74 25.45 20.12
C THR A 10 -14.85 25.61 21.36
N GLY A 11 -13.60 25.20 21.27
CA GLY A 11 -12.63 25.35 22.36
C GLY A 11 -12.38 26.84 22.73
N VAL A 12 -12.25 27.69 21.70
CA VAL A 12 -12.09 29.15 21.95
C VAL A 12 -13.30 29.76 22.65
N LEU A 13 -14.51 29.38 22.19
CA LEU A 13 -15.75 29.92 22.74
C LEU A 13 -16.04 29.46 24.18
N LEU A 14 -15.69 28.22 24.52
CA LEU A 14 -15.99 27.64 25.84
C LEU A 14 -14.86 27.83 26.85
N PHE A 15 -13.61 27.78 26.42
CA PHE A 15 -12.44 27.69 27.31
C PHE A 15 -11.42 28.81 27.06
N GLY A 16 -11.70 29.72 26.12
CA GLY A 16 -10.84 30.84 25.80
C GLY A 16 -9.80 30.50 24.70
N LEU A 17 -9.14 31.57 24.21
CA LEU A 17 -8.28 31.53 23.03
C LEU A 17 -7.17 30.49 23.11
N ASN A 18 -6.42 30.44 24.20
CA ASN A 18 -5.26 29.58 24.34
C ASN A 18 -5.64 28.07 24.26
N VAL A 19 -6.68 27.70 25.00
CA VAL A 19 -7.16 26.30 25.03
C VAL A 19 -7.71 25.89 23.69
N GLY A 20 -8.50 26.74 23.02
CA GLY A 20 -9.07 26.45 21.73
C GLY A 20 -8.02 26.27 20.62
N LEU A 21 -6.98 27.13 20.62
CA LEU A 21 -5.88 26.99 19.65
C LEU A 21 -5.09 25.69 19.85
N VAL A 22 -4.75 25.36 21.08
CA VAL A 22 -4.03 24.11 21.41
C VAL A 22 -4.87 22.89 21.04
N ALA A 23 -6.15 22.87 21.40
CA ALA A 23 -7.06 21.78 21.05
C ALA A 23 -7.21 21.61 19.53
N GLY A 24 -7.34 22.72 18.78
CA GLY A 24 -7.39 22.71 17.32
C GLY A 24 -6.12 22.17 16.67
N LEU A 25 -4.95 22.54 17.22
CA LEU A 25 -3.66 22.03 16.78
C LEU A 25 -3.57 20.50 16.96
N PHE A 26 -3.89 20.01 18.14
CA PHE A 26 -3.90 18.55 18.40
C PHE A 26 -4.90 17.81 17.53
N ALA A 27 -6.10 18.36 17.33
CA ALA A 27 -7.11 17.77 16.44
C ALA A 27 -6.62 17.69 14.98
N SER A 28 -5.90 18.73 14.50
CA SER A 28 -5.30 18.76 13.18
C SER A 28 -4.22 17.68 13.01
N PHE A 29 -3.31 17.56 13.98
CA PHE A 29 -2.28 16.51 13.97
C PHE A 29 -2.89 15.10 14.03
N ALA A 30 -3.88 14.90 14.91
CA ALA A 30 -4.57 13.61 15.00
C ALA A 30 -5.23 13.22 13.67
N GLY A 31 -5.87 14.19 13.00
CA GLY A 31 -6.45 13.99 11.69
C GLY A 31 -5.42 13.62 10.61
N LEU A 32 -4.27 14.30 10.61
CA LEU A 32 -3.17 14.00 9.69
C LEU A 32 -2.61 12.58 9.91
N ILE A 33 -2.35 12.21 11.16
CA ILE A 33 -1.88 10.87 11.53
C ILE A 33 -2.90 9.82 11.10
N TRP A 34 -4.18 10.05 11.38
CA TRP A 34 -5.25 9.15 10.97
C TRP A 34 -5.30 8.94 9.45
N GLN A 35 -5.22 10.01 8.68
CA GLN A 35 -5.25 9.97 7.22
C GLN A 35 -4.05 9.18 6.64
N THR A 36 -2.84 9.45 7.13
CA THR A 36 -1.62 8.75 6.66
C THR A 36 -1.55 7.29 7.11
N SER A 37 -2.20 6.95 8.23
CA SER A 37 -2.28 5.57 8.74
C SER A 37 -3.29 4.69 7.96
N HIS A 38 -4.16 5.29 7.15
CA HIS A 38 -5.15 4.57 6.32
C HIS A 38 -4.89 4.87 4.83
N PRO A 39 -3.84 4.28 4.25
CA PRO A 39 -3.45 4.54 2.87
C PRO A 39 -4.52 4.04 1.90
N HIS A 40 -4.61 4.69 0.74
CA HIS A 40 -5.43 4.18 -0.33
C HIS A 40 -4.72 2.98 -0.99
N ILE A 41 -5.38 1.82 -0.94
CA ILE A 41 -4.90 0.57 -1.53
C ILE A 41 -6.01 0.05 -2.44
N ALA A 42 -5.65 -0.48 -3.59
CA ALA A 42 -6.63 -0.98 -4.54
C ALA A 42 -6.17 -2.26 -5.23
N ILE A 43 -7.07 -3.22 -5.36
CA ILE A 43 -6.90 -4.30 -6.34
C ILE A 43 -7.07 -3.66 -7.72
N VAL A 44 -6.13 -3.93 -8.62
CA VAL A 44 -6.13 -3.37 -9.97
C VAL A 44 -6.12 -4.48 -11.01
N GLY A 45 -6.77 -4.19 -12.15
CA GLY A 45 -6.74 -5.04 -13.33
C GLY A 45 -6.32 -4.24 -14.56
N GLN A 46 -6.05 -4.93 -15.64
CA GLN A 46 -5.58 -4.36 -16.90
C GLN A 46 -6.75 -3.82 -17.72
N ILE A 47 -6.60 -2.62 -18.31
CA ILE A 47 -7.56 -2.09 -19.27
C ILE A 47 -7.21 -2.59 -20.69
N GLY A 48 -8.03 -3.49 -21.22
CA GLY A 48 -7.81 -4.08 -22.54
C GLY A 48 -6.39 -4.64 -22.66
N ASP A 49 -5.76 -4.48 -23.81
CA ASP A 49 -4.38 -4.90 -24.05
C ASP A 49 -3.38 -3.74 -23.86
N THR A 50 -3.73 -2.77 -23.00
CA THR A 50 -2.89 -1.60 -22.72
C THR A 50 -2.00 -1.85 -21.50
N GLY A 51 -0.97 -1.01 -21.33
CA GLY A 51 -0.13 -1.02 -20.12
C GLY A 51 -0.78 -0.30 -18.91
N HIS A 52 -2.08 0.01 -18.96
CA HIS A 52 -2.77 0.75 -17.91
C HIS A 52 -3.52 -0.16 -16.97
N PHE A 53 -3.32 0.06 -15.68
CA PHE A 53 -3.97 -0.67 -14.58
C PHE A 53 -4.92 0.27 -13.82
N ARG A 54 -6.14 -0.19 -13.56
CA ARG A 54 -7.18 0.60 -12.88
C ARG A 54 -7.86 -0.24 -11.80
N ASN A 55 -8.41 0.46 -10.80
CA ASN A 55 -9.13 -0.16 -9.70
C ASN A 55 -10.34 -0.96 -10.22
N VAL A 56 -10.42 -2.24 -9.87
CA VAL A 56 -11.47 -3.17 -10.26
C VAL A 56 -12.86 -2.73 -9.82
N ALA A 57 -12.96 -1.99 -8.70
CA ALA A 57 -14.24 -1.50 -8.19
C ALA A 57 -14.80 -0.29 -8.98
N ARG A 58 -13.98 0.35 -9.81
CA ARG A 58 -14.35 1.60 -10.52
C ARG A 58 -14.36 1.49 -12.03
N HIS A 59 -13.73 0.47 -12.58
CA HIS A 59 -13.53 0.30 -14.02
C HIS A 59 -13.74 -1.14 -14.45
N ALA A 60 -14.26 -1.33 -15.65
CA ALA A 60 -14.27 -2.64 -16.29
C ALA A 60 -12.83 -2.98 -16.73
N VAL A 61 -12.23 -3.96 -16.09
CA VAL A 61 -10.83 -4.35 -16.26
C VAL A 61 -10.71 -5.87 -16.34
N THR A 62 -9.68 -6.34 -17.01
CA THR A 62 -9.33 -7.77 -17.02
C THR A 62 -8.58 -8.10 -15.72
N GLN A 63 -9.06 -9.12 -15.02
CA GLN A 63 -8.39 -9.75 -13.88
C GLN A 63 -7.92 -11.14 -14.29
N PHE A 64 -6.97 -11.69 -13.54
CA PHE A 64 -6.38 -13.00 -13.81
C PHE A 64 -6.61 -13.91 -12.60
N ASP A 65 -6.97 -15.16 -12.81
CA ASP A 65 -7.36 -16.08 -11.74
C ASP A 65 -6.20 -16.41 -10.79
N ASP A 66 -4.99 -16.55 -11.31
CA ASP A 66 -3.79 -16.94 -10.57
C ASP A 66 -2.85 -15.77 -10.24
N LEU A 67 -3.18 -14.54 -10.70
CA LEU A 67 -2.38 -13.34 -10.48
C LEU A 67 -3.21 -12.23 -9.84
N LEU A 68 -2.88 -11.87 -8.61
CA LEU A 68 -3.46 -10.74 -7.90
C LEU A 68 -2.52 -9.53 -7.98
N ILE A 69 -3.03 -8.39 -8.41
CA ILE A 69 -2.26 -7.15 -8.50
C ILE A 69 -2.84 -6.13 -7.52
N ILE A 70 -2.02 -5.68 -6.58
CA ILE A 70 -2.41 -4.69 -5.57
C ILE A 70 -1.55 -3.45 -5.74
N ARG A 71 -2.18 -2.29 -5.90
CA ARG A 71 -1.51 -1.00 -5.97
C ARG A 71 -1.57 -0.31 -4.62
N ILE A 72 -0.42 0.16 -4.15
CA ILE A 72 -0.28 0.95 -2.93
C ILE A 72 -0.03 2.40 -3.35
N ASP A 73 -0.92 3.32 -2.95
CA ASP A 73 -0.91 4.71 -3.40
C ASP A 73 -0.19 5.66 -2.42
N GLU A 74 0.47 5.12 -1.39
CA GLU A 74 1.18 5.88 -0.35
C GLU A 74 2.55 5.26 -0.02
N SER A 75 3.44 6.05 0.55
CA SER A 75 4.70 5.54 1.13
C SER A 75 4.44 4.59 2.29
N LEU A 76 5.32 3.60 2.47
CA LEU A 76 5.17 2.57 3.48
C LEU A 76 6.00 2.90 4.72
N PHE A 77 5.36 2.97 5.88
CA PHE A 77 6.01 3.28 7.15
C PHE A 77 5.25 2.66 8.33
N TYR A 78 5.83 2.73 9.53
CA TYR A 78 5.29 2.11 10.73
C TYR A 78 3.81 2.42 10.98
N GLY A 79 3.34 3.63 10.61
CA GLY A 79 1.97 4.07 10.86
C GLY A 79 0.93 3.40 9.95
N ASN A 80 1.32 2.88 8.77
CA ASN A 80 0.39 2.25 7.83
C ASN A 80 0.73 0.80 7.45
N ALA A 81 1.88 0.30 7.84
CA ALA A 81 2.33 -1.06 7.51
C ALA A 81 1.29 -2.13 7.89
N GLN A 82 0.69 -2.02 9.08
CA GLN A 82 -0.32 -2.97 9.54
C GLN A 82 -1.62 -2.91 8.72
N SER A 83 -2.07 -1.71 8.34
CA SER A 83 -3.26 -1.52 7.50
C SER A 83 -3.05 -2.10 6.10
N VAL A 84 -1.85 -1.93 5.54
CA VAL A 84 -1.44 -2.52 4.26
C VAL A 84 -1.43 -4.04 4.33
N LEU A 85 -0.83 -4.61 5.38
CA LEU A 85 -0.79 -6.06 5.60
C LEU A 85 -2.19 -6.66 5.68
N GLN A 86 -3.06 -6.08 6.50
CA GLN A 86 -4.44 -6.53 6.65
C GLN A 86 -5.22 -6.50 5.33
N PHE A 87 -5.05 -5.44 4.53
CA PHE A 87 -5.69 -5.35 3.22
C PHE A 87 -5.21 -6.47 2.29
N ILE A 88 -3.90 -6.73 2.25
CA ILE A 88 -3.31 -7.78 1.41
C ILE A 88 -3.84 -9.16 1.83
N GLU A 89 -3.85 -9.47 3.12
CA GLU A 89 -4.35 -10.74 3.65
C GLU A 89 -5.83 -10.95 3.32
N GLN A 90 -6.67 -9.93 3.46
CA GLN A 90 -8.08 -9.97 3.09
C GLN A 90 -8.28 -10.17 1.58
N ALA A 91 -7.47 -9.50 0.77
CA ALA A 91 -7.51 -9.64 -0.69
C ALA A 91 -7.16 -11.07 -1.12
N ILE A 92 -6.12 -11.67 -0.54
CA ILE A 92 -5.72 -13.06 -0.81
C ILE A 92 -6.79 -14.04 -0.36
N ALA A 93 -7.36 -13.86 0.83
CA ALA A 93 -8.44 -14.72 1.32
C ALA A 93 -9.68 -14.70 0.40
N SER A 94 -9.91 -13.58 -0.30
CA SER A 94 -11.01 -13.44 -1.26
C SER A 94 -10.67 -13.98 -2.68
N HIS A 95 -9.38 -14.27 -2.95
CA HIS A 95 -8.87 -14.75 -4.25
C HIS A 95 -8.10 -16.05 -4.06
N SER A 96 -8.81 -17.13 -3.75
CA SER A 96 -8.22 -18.41 -3.33
C SER A 96 -7.37 -19.13 -4.41
N GLN A 97 -7.45 -18.72 -5.67
CA GLN A 97 -6.68 -19.30 -6.78
C GLN A 97 -5.35 -18.57 -7.01
N THR A 98 -5.06 -17.49 -6.25
CA THR A 98 -3.84 -16.70 -6.41
C THR A 98 -2.59 -17.53 -6.17
N LYS A 99 -1.69 -17.56 -7.17
CA LYS A 99 -0.34 -18.12 -7.08
C LYS A 99 0.74 -17.05 -7.08
N ASN A 100 0.42 -15.89 -7.62
CA ASN A 100 1.33 -14.76 -7.75
C ASN A 100 0.66 -13.50 -7.23
N LEU A 101 1.32 -12.81 -6.31
CA LEU A 101 0.94 -11.48 -5.83
C LEU A 101 1.93 -10.45 -6.37
N VAL A 102 1.45 -9.46 -7.10
CA VAL A 102 2.26 -8.31 -7.54
C VAL A 102 1.86 -7.08 -6.75
N LEU A 103 2.80 -6.50 -5.99
CA LEU A 103 2.64 -5.19 -5.38
C LEU A 103 3.17 -4.12 -6.35
N MET A 104 2.26 -3.30 -6.85
CA MET A 104 2.58 -2.14 -7.69
C MET A 104 2.94 -0.96 -6.79
N LEU A 105 4.22 -0.55 -6.83
CA LEU A 105 4.81 0.43 -5.93
C LEU A 105 5.06 1.80 -6.59
N SER A 106 4.35 2.10 -7.69
CA SER A 106 4.53 3.32 -8.48
C SER A 106 4.33 4.63 -7.70
N ALA A 107 3.50 4.63 -6.66
CA ALA A 107 3.26 5.78 -5.80
C ALA A 107 4.09 5.75 -4.49
N VAL A 108 4.78 4.65 -4.21
CA VAL A 108 5.62 4.53 -3.02
C VAL A 108 6.92 5.31 -3.23
N ASN A 109 7.17 6.30 -2.38
CA ASN A 109 8.36 7.15 -2.44
C ASN A 109 9.37 6.83 -1.32
N HIS A 110 8.92 6.17 -0.26
CA HIS A 110 9.73 5.83 0.90
C HIS A 110 9.24 4.54 1.54
N ILE A 111 10.19 3.75 2.08
CA ILE A 111 9.91 2.56 2.88
C ILE A 111 10.81 2.61 4.12
N ASP A 112 10.21 2.63 5.32
CA ASP A 112 10.96 2.59 6.58
C ASP A 112 11.28 1.14 7.01
N LEU A 113 12.01 1.01 8.12
CA LEU A 113 12.46 -0.31 8.61
C LEU A 113 11.28 -1.21 8.98
N THR A 114 10.24 -0.66 9.62
CA THR A 114 9.04 -1.41 10.01
C THR A 114 8.29 -1.96 8.81
N ALA A 115 8.19 -1.15 7.75
CA ALA A 115 7.56 -1.59 6.51
C ALA A 115 8.41 -2.64 5.76
N GLN A 116 9.74 -2.56 5.83
CA GLN A 116 10.63 -3.61 5.30
C GLN A 116 10.43 -4.94 6.03
N ASP A 117 10.40 -4.92 7.36
CA ASP A 117 10.13 -6.11 8.17
C ASP A 117 8.75 -6.69 7.86
N MET A 118 7.75 -5.84 7.67
CA MET A 118 6.41 -6.27 7.25
C MET A 118 6.45 -6.97 5.89
N LEU A 119 7.16 -6.43 4.89
CA LEU A 119 7.30 -7.06 3.57
C LEU A 119 8.03 -8.40 3.62
N ILE A 120 9.06 -8.53 4.46
CA ILE A 120 9.77 -9.80 4.67
C ILE A 120 8.84 -10.84 5.28
N ASN A 121 8.10 -10.49 6.33
CA ASN A 121 7.15 -11.38 6.99
C ASN A 121 6.00 -11.76 6.06
N LEU A 122 5.46 -10.81 5.30
CA LEU A 122 4.46 -11.06 4.28
C LEU A 122 4.95 -12.08 3.25
N ASN A 123 6.17 -11.89 2.73
CA ASN A 123 6.76 -12.82 1.76
C ASN A 123 6.90 -14.24 2.32
N GLN A 124 7.31 -14.39 3.58
CA GLN A 124 7.41 -15.70 4.23
C GLN A 124 6.04 -16.36 4.39
N ASN A 125 5.03 -15.59 4.82
CA ASN A 125 3.66 -16.08 5.00
C ASN A 125 3.03 -16.51 3.66
N LEU A 126 3.31 -15.78 2.58
CA LEU A 126 2.86 -16.10 1.23
C LEU A 126 3.56 -17.35 0.68
N ALA A 127 4.87 -17.48 0.92
CA ALA A 127 5.65 -18.66 0.54
C ALA A 127 5.08 -19.94 1.18
N ALA A 128 4.68 -19.88 2.45
CA ALA A 128 4.04 -20.99 3.16
C ALA A 128 2.68 -21.40 2.52
N GLN A 129 2.04 -20.49 1.79
CA GLN A 129 0.80 -20.72 1.05
C GLN A 129 1.05 -21.03 -0.44
N ALA A 130 2.31 -21.22 -0.85
CA ALA A 130 2.73 -21.41 -2.24
C ALA A 130 2.38 -20.21 -3.15
N ILE A 131 2.35 -19.00 -2.60
CA ILE A 131 2.13 -17.75 -3.33
C ILE A 131 3.47 -17.02 -3.46
N ALA A 132 3.87 -16.69 -4.68
CA ALA A 132 5.07 -15.90 -4.93
C ALA A 132 4.76 -14.40 -4.82
N LEU A 133 5.60 -13.65 -4.08
CA LEU A 133 5.51 -12.20 -3.97
C LEU A 133 6.42 -11.53 -5.00
N HIS A 134 5.87 -10.60 -5.76
CA HIS A 134 6.57 -9.81 -6.76
C HIS A 134 6.37 -8.31 -6.51
N PHE A 135 7.32 -7.51 -6.95
CA PHE A 135 7.19 -6.05 -6.97
C PHE A 135 7.18 -5.54 -8.42
N SER A 136 6.47 -4.46 -8.68
CA SER A 136 6.51 -3.76 -9.96
C SER A 136 6.58 -2.25 -9.76
N GLU A 137 7.19 -1.55 -10.73
CA GLU A 137 7.27 -0.09 -10.76
C GLU A 137 7.94 0.51 -9.51
N VAL A 138 8.96 -0.17 -8.99
CA VAL A 138 9.72 0.30 -7.82
C VAL A 138 10.58 1.50 -8.23
N LYS A 139 10.44 2.62 -7.51
CA LYS A 139 11.24 3.83 -7.75
C LYS A 139 12.67 3.65 -7.26
N GLY A 140 13.64 4.31 -7.94
CA GLY A 140 15.06 4.23 -7.60
C GLY A 140 15.37 4.42 -6.12
N PRO A 141 14.91 5.49 -5.43
CA PRO A 141 15.18 5.68 -4.00
C PRO A 141 14.63 4.55 -3.09
N VAL A 142 13.53 3.93 -3.49
CA VAL A 142 12.97 2.78 -2.78
C VAL A 142 13.80 1.53 -3.04
N MET A 143 14.22 1.33 -4.30
CA MET A 143 15.08 0.22 -4.70
C MET A 143 16.42 0.26 -3.96
N ASP A 144 17.06 1.43 -3.89
CA ASP A 144 18.32 1.64 -3.16
C ASP A 144 18.24 1.22 -1.67
N VAL A 145 17.06 1.31 -1.08
CA VAL A 145 16.82 0.91 0.31
C VAL A 145 16.60 -0.61 0.41
N ILE A 146 15.70 -1.16 -0.41
CA ILE A 146 15.32 -2.58 -0.30
C ILE A 146 16.40 -3.53 -0.82
N GLU A 147 17.30 -3.09 -1.72
CA GLU A 147 18.46 -3.86 -2.17
C GLU A 147 19.54 -4.01 -1.09
N LYS A 148 19.66 -3.00 -0.22
CA LYS A 148 20.62 -3.03 0.91
C LYS A 148 20.15 -3.86 2.08
N THR A 149 18.93 -4.34 2.03
CA THR A 149 18.27 -5.10 3.09
C THR A 149 17.85 -6.49 2.60
N ASP A 150 17.38 -7.31 3.51
CA ASP A 150 16.95 -8.69 3.22
C ASP A 150 15.67 -8.78 2.36
N VAL A 151 14.99 -7.66 2.07
CA VAL A 151 13.72 -7.66 1.33
C VAL A 151 13.87 -8.32 -0.04
N ILE A 152 14.85 -7.88 -0.83
CA ILE A 152 15.10 -8.43 -2.17
C ILE A 152 15.72 -9.83 -2.11
N GLN A 153 16.65 -10.05 -1.17
CA GLN A 153 17.35 -11.35 -1.04
C GLN A 153 16.40 -12.49 -0.67
N LYS A 154 15.37 -12.18 0.13
CA LYS A 154 14.37 -13.16 0.59
C LYS A 154 13.14 -13.25 -0.32
N LEU A 155 13.02 -12.36 -1.32
CA LEU A 155 11.85 -12.29 -2.20
C LEU A 155 11.66 -13.60 -2.97
N THR A 156 10.49 -14.20 -2.86
CA THR A 156 10.16 -15.47 -3.55
C THR A 156 9.90 -15.28 -5.04
N GLY A 157 9.49 -14.08 -5.43
CA GLY A 157 9.22 -13.71 -6.82
C GLY A 157 10.34 -12.87 -7.44
N LYS A 158 9.95 -11.84 -8.19
CA LYS A 158 10.85 -10.97 -8.96
C LYS A 158 10.44 -9.51 -8.83
N VAL A 159 11.37 -8.61 -9.13
CA VAL A 159 11.08 -7.19 -9.32
C VAL A 159 10.97 -6.90 -10.83
N PHE A 160 9.84 -6.35 -11.25
CA PHE A 160 9.55 -5.99 -12.64
C PHE A 160 9.62 -4.48 -12.84
N LEU A 161 10.15 -4.05 -13.97
CA LEU A 161 10.20 -2.63 -14.34
C LEU A 161 8.80 -2.04 -14.54
N SER A 162 7.86 -2.84 -15.05
CA SER A 162 6.47 -2.44 -15.23
C SER A 162 5.50 -3.56 -14.84
N THR A 163 4.30 -3.18 -14.41
CA THR A 163 3.23 -4.12 -14.10
C THR A 163 2.79 -4.91 -15.34
N GLN A 164 2.86 -4.30 -16.54
CA GLN A 164 2.58 -5.00 -17.80
C GLN A 164 3.59 -6.13 -18.07
N GLN A 165 4.88 -5.90 -17.75
CA GLN A 165 5.89 -6.95 -17.85
C GLN A 165 5.61 -8.10 -16.90
N ALA A 166 5.19 -7.79 -15.67
CA ALA A 166 4.80 -8.80 -14.69
C ALA A 166 3.64 -9.66 -15.22
N VAL A 167 2.57 -9.05 -15.71
CA VAL A 167 1.42 -9.76 -16.30
C VAL A 167 1.87 -10.67 -17.43
N LYS A 168 2.62 -10.16 -18.40
CA LYS A 168 3.10 -10.97 -19.54
C LYS A 168 3.94 -12.18 -19.16
N GLN A 169 4.69 -12.11 -18.06
CA GLN A 169 5.56 -13.22 -17.64
C GLN A 169 4.87 -14.20 -16.68
N LEU A 170 3.85 -13.77 -15.95
CA LEU A 170 3.21 -14.57 -14.92
C LEU A 170 1.90 -15.21 -15.39
N THR A 171 1.33 -14.79 -16.53
CA THR A 171 0.07 -15.33 -17.10
C THR A 171 0.31 -16.18 -18.38
N GLN A 172 1.56 -16.57 -18.65
CA GLN A 172 1.92 -17.46 -19.78
C GLN A 172 1.85 -18.92 -19.41
#